data_b92e5d8d39e540540920cee99369bcb4
#
_entry.id   b92e5d8d39e540540920cee99369bcb4
#
_cell.length_a   1.000
_cell.length_b   1.000
_cell.length_c   1.000
_cell.angle_alpha   90.00
_cell.angle_beta   90.00
_cell.angle_gamma   90.00
#
_symmetry.space_group_name_H-M   'P 1'
#
loop_
_entity.id
_entity.type
_entity.pdbx_description
1 polymer ?
#
loop_
_entity_poly.entity_id
_entity_poly.type
_entity_poly.pdbx_seq_one_letter_code
_entity_poly.pdbx_strand_id
1 'polypeptide(L)'
;MKLQHTFGFDCEEIDSLISDNKLDSFLKKLVALGKNQDPDFYDPLKFMGDGFEWFIEYFFKFFNGDHTLTYTADYEPNFDYDRGIDGRGRSTIDGKPNVIQSKFKADPTKYLTNEDNISNVAADATMNEGLEYNGKNVIIITTCKGVHPKHAMANVHCINRDQIKRRVDNNVVFWEDLRSIVKEQINEKV
;
A
#
# COMPACT_ATOMS: atom_id res chain seq x y z
N MET A 1 11.33 -8.88 -11.07
CA MET A 1 10.82 -8.71 -9.67
C MET A 1 9.64 -9.65 -9.50
N LYS A 2 9.43 -10.26 -8.32
CA LYS A 2 8.27 -11.13 -8.05
C LYS A 2 7.47 -10.52 -6.90
N LEU A 3 6.13 -10.44 -7.07
CA LEU A 3 5.22 -10.04 -6.01
C LEU A 3 4.84 -11.27 -5.20
N GLN A 4 4.75 -11.12 -3.90
CA GLN A 4 4.34 -12.20 -2.98
C GLN A 4 2.82 -12.20 -2.80
N HIS A 5 2.18 -11.03 -2.82
CA HIS A 5 0.74 -10.96 -2.91
C HIS A 5 0.26 -11.53 -4.25
N THR A 6 -0.67 -12.46 -4.17
CA THR A 6 -1.39 -12.95 -5.34
C THR A 6 -2.80 -12.42 -5.25
N PHE A 7 -3.12 -11.46 -6.09
CA PHE A 7 -4.50 -11.01 -6.23
C PHE A 7 -5.18 -11.80 -7.35
N GLY A 8 -6.46 -12.10 -7.19
CA GLY A 8 -7.21 -12.98 -8.10
C GLY A 8 -7.63 -12.33 -9.41
N PHE A 9 -6.89 -11.32 -9.90
CA PHE A 9 -7.16 -10.72 -11.20
C PHE A 9 -6.76 -11.64 -12.35
N ASP A 10 -7.56 -11.64 -13.42
CA ASP A 10 -7.17 -12.17 -14.70
C ASP A 10 -6.43 -11.12 -15.57
N CYS A 11 -5.96 -11.55 -16.74
CA CYS A 11 -5.19 -10.67 -17.64
C CYS A 11 -6.02 -9.48 -18.17
N GLU A 12 -7.33 -9.64 -18.36
CA GLU A 12 -8.21 -8.58 -18.87
C GLU A 12 -8.49 -7.55 -17.78
N GLU A 13 -8.73 -8.01 -16.55
CA GLU A 13 -8.90 -7.14 -15.39
C GLU A 13 -7.65 -6.30 -15.13
N ILE A 14 -6.45 -6.90 -15.21
CA ILE A 14 -5.18 -6.17 -15.08
C ILE A 14 -5.02 -5.12 -16.17
N ASP A 15 -5.27 -5.46 -17.41
CA ASP A 15 -5.20 -4.49 -18.51
C ASP A 15 -6.19 -3.35 -18.32
N SER A 16 -7.39 -3.65 -17.84
CA SER A 16 -8.39 -2.65 -17.48
C SER A 16 -7.92 -1.74 -16.35
N LEU A 17 -7.43 -2.32 -15.24
CA LEU A 17 -7.00 -1.58 -14.04
C LEU A 17 -5.93 -0.54 -14.34
N ILE A 18 -4.95 -0.88 -15.16
CA ILE A 18 -3.75 -0.06 -15.39
C ILE A 18 -3.70 0.63 -16.77
N SER A 19 -4.82 0.68 -17.50
CA SER A 19 -4.87 1.22 -18.86
C SER A 19 -4.52 2.71 -18.98
N ASP A 20 -4.80 3.50 -17.92
CA ASP A 20 -4.71 4.96 -18.00
C ASP A 20 -3.41 5.51 -17.41
N ASN A 21 -2.54 4.68 -16.85
CA ASN A 21 -1.30 5.06 -16.18
C ASN A 21 -1.51 6.15 -15.10
N LYS A 22 -2.61 6.05 -14.34
CA LYS A 22 -3.01 7.01 -13.31
C LYS A 22 -3.56 6.32 -12.08
N LEU A 23 -3.10 6.76 -10.91
CA LEU A 23 -3.58 6.23 -9.63
C LEU A 23 -5.10 6.37 -9.48
N ASP A 24 -5.67 7.53 -9.82
CA ASP A 24 -7.10 7.76 -9.63
C ASP A 24 -7.96 6.82 -10.48
N SER A 25 -7.52 6.53 -11.69
CA SER A 25 -8.18 5.58 -12.58
C SER A 25 -8.10 4.16 -12.03
N PHE A 26 -6.91 3.74 -11.62
CA PHE A 26 -6.68 2.45 -10.97
C PHE A 26 -7.60 2.27 -9.75
N LEU A 27 -7.60 3.22 -8.81
CA LEU A 27 -8.42 3.13 -7.59
C LEU A 27 -9.91 3.13 -7.90
N LYS A 28 -10.37 3.92 -8.88
CA LYS A 28 -11.77 3.92 -9.31
C LYS A 28 -12.21 2.57 -9.87
N LYS A 29 -11.36 1.95 -10.68
CA LYS A 29 -11.63 0.62 -11.25
C LYS A 29 -11.57 -0.47 -10.18
N LEU A 30 -10.62 -0.40 -9.24
CA LEU A 30 -10.57 -1.30 -8.09
C LEU A 30 -11.84 -1.23 -7.24
N VAL A 31 -12.38 -0.02 -7.00
CA VAL A 31 -13.67 0.16 -6.32
C VAL A 31 -14.82 -0.45 -7.11
N ALA A 32 -14.83 -0.28 -8.42
CA ALA A 32 -15.87 -0.87 -9.27
C ALA A 32 -15.84 -2.40 -9.23
N LEU A 33 -14.66 -3.00 -9.33
CA LEU A 33 -14.48 -4.45 -9.20
C LEU A 33 -14.90 -4.94 -7.81
N GLY A 34 -14.51 -4.24 -6.74
CA GLY A 34 -14.91 -4.60 -5.38
C GLY A 34 -16.42 -4.59 -5.17
N LYS A 35 -17.12 -3.59 -5.73
CA LYS A 35 -18.60 -3.51 -5.65
C LYS A 35 -19.32 -4.63 -6.41
N ASN A 36 -18.65 -5.22 -7.40
CA ASN A 36 -19.20 -6.31 -8.19
C ASN A 36 -18.87 -7.69 -7.59
N GLN A 37 -18.08 -7.76 -6.50
CA GLN A 37 -17.84 -9.01 -5.80
C GLN A 37 -19.14 -9.50 -5.15
N ASP A 38 -19.34 -10.81 -5.17
CA ASP A 38 -20.41 -11.44 -4.43
C ASP A 38 -20.06 -11.41 -2.93
N PRO A 39 -20.81 -10.71 -2.08
CA PRO A 39 -20.49 -10.55 -0.66
C PRO A 39 -20.51 -11.88 0.12
N ASP A 40 -21.17 -12.91 -0.40
CA ASP A 40 -21.17 -14.24 0.21
C ASP A 40 -19.82 -14.98 0.03
N PHE A 41 -19.03 -14.58 -0.97
CA PHE A 41 -17.71 -15.15 -1.25
C PHE A 41 -16.56 -14.25 -0.87
N TYR A 42 -16.72 -12.93 -1.01
CA TYR A 42 -15.64 -11.98 -0.72
C TYR A 42 -16.17 -10.60 -0.31
N ASP A 43 -15.87 -10.18 0.90
CA ASP A 43 -16.24 -8.84 1.38
C ASP A 43 -15.69 -7.75 0.45
N PRO A 44 -16.56 -6.90 -0.15
CA PRO A 44 -16.15 -5.84 -1.04
C PRO A 44 -15.11 -4.87 -0.46
N LEU A 45 -15.19 -4.54 0.83
CA LEU A 45 -14.24 -3.64 1.48
C LEU A 45 -12.89 -4.32 1.65
N LYS A 46 -12.90 -5.60 2.04
CA LYS A 46 -11.69 -6.40 2.11
C LYS A 46 -11.04 -6.53 0.75
N PHE A 47 -11.80 -6.82 -0.31
CA PHE A 47 -11.29 -6.89 -1.69
C PHE A 47 -10.54 -5.61 -2.10
N MET A 48 -11.12 -4.44 -1.83
CA MET A 48 -10.49 -3.17 -2.14
C MET A 48 -9.22 -2.92 -1.31
N GLY A 49 -9.22 -3.34 -0.05
CA GLY A 49 -8.05 -3.29 0.84
C GLY A 49 -6.92 -4.16 0.31
N ASP A 50 -7.19 -5.44 0.07
CA ASP A 50 -6.22 -6.41 -0.42
C ASP A 50 -5.65 -6.01 -1.81
N GLY A 51 -6.49 -5.45 -2.69
CA GLY A 51 -6.04 -4.92 -3.99
C GLY A 51 -5.14 -3.69 -3.85
N PHE A 52 -5.35 -2.89 -2.82
CA PHE A 52 -4.45 -1.77 -2.53
C PHE A 52 -3.14 -2.28 -1.90
N GLU A 53 -3.16 -3.24 -1.01
CA GLU A 53 -1.94 -3.86 -0.43
C GLU A 53 -1.07 -4.49 -1.52
N TRP A 54 -1.68 -5.18 -2.47
CA TRP A 54 -0.98 -5.69 -3.65
C TRP A 54 -0.29 -4.58 -4.46
N PHE A 55 -0.98 -3.46 -4.71
CA PHE A 55 -0.40 -2.30 -5.37
C PHE A 55 0.76 -1.71 -4.55
N ILE A 56 0.63 -1.66 -3.22
CA ILE A 56 1.64 -1.12 -2.31
C ILE A 56 2.88 -1.99 -2.28
N GLU A 57 2.76 -3.32 -2.32
CA GLU A 57 3.92 -4.20 -2.44
C GLU A 57 4.74 -3.82 -3.68
N TYR A 58 4.08 -3.68 -4.83
CA TYR A 58 4.77 -3.28 -6.05
C TYR A 58 5.38 -1.88 -5.93
N PHE A 59 4.64 -0.93 -5.39
CA PHE A 59 5.08 0.45 -5.21
C PHE A 59 6.38 0.54 -4.39
N PHE A 60 6.45 -0.13 -3.25
CA PHE A 60 7.65 -0.13 -2.42
C PHE A 60 8.83 -0.87 -3.09
N LYS A 61 8.57 -1.96 -3.79
CA LYS A 61 9.61 -2.70 -4.51
C LYS A 61 10.14 -1.92 -5.72
N PHE A 62 9.29 -1.22 -6.44
CA PHE A 62 9.70 -0.37 -7.57
C PHE A 62 10.52 0.84 -7.10
N PHE A 63 10.06 1.52 -6.05
CA PHE A 63 10.76 2.66 -5.44
C PHE A 63 11.67 2.22 -4.27
N ASN A 64 12.26 1.05 -4.38
CA ASN A 64 13.13 0.49 -3.35
C ASN A 64 14.26 1.44 -2.99
N GLY A 65 14.38 1.77 -1.72
CA GLY A 65 15.42 2.67 -1.21
C GLY A 65 15.22 4.16 -1.52
N ASP A 66 14.05 4.58 -2.00
CA ASP A 66 13.75 6.00 -2.21
C ASP A 66 13.72 6.75 -0.88
N HIS A 67 14.77 7.56 -0.62
CA HIS A 67 14.93 8.36 0.60
C HIS A 67 14.17 9.69 0.58
N THR A 68 13.34 9.93 -0.44
CA THR A 68 12.55 11.16 -0.54
C THR A 68 11.06 10.94 -0.30
N LEU A 69 10.59 9.70 -0.41
CA LEU A 69 9.18 9.36 -0.24
C LEU A 69 8.95 8.13 0.63
N THR A 70 9.45 6.96 0.21
CA THR A 70 9.15 5.70 0.92
C THR A 70 10.01 5.53 2.16
N TYR A 71 11.19 6.09 2.18
CA TYR A 71 12.20 5.90 3.23
C TYR A 71 12.46 4.43 3.57
N THR A 72 12.15 3.52 2.63
CA THR A 72 12.18 2.08 2.85
C THR A 72 12.99 1.38 1.78
N ALA A 73 13.92 0.56 2.20
CA ALA A 73 14.59 -0.45 1.39
C ALA A 73 14.14 -1.85 1.82
N ASP A 74 14.32 -2.83 0.92
CA ASP A 74 14.11 -4.25 1.21
C ASP A 74 12.70 -4.54 1.75
N TYR A 75 11.68 -3.94 1.11
CA TYR A 75 10.29 -4.16 1.50
C TYR A 75 9.88 -5.62 1.31
N GLU A 76 9.28 -6.18 2.36
CA GLU A 76 8.66 -7.49 2.37
C GLU A 76 7.22 -7.37 2.91
N PRO A 77 6.21 -7.92 2.20
CA PRO A 77 4.86 -7.94 2.72
C PRO A 77 4.75 -8.84 3.94
N ASN A 78 3.85 -8.50 4.83
CA ASN A 78 3.56 -9.29 6.02
C ASN A 78 2.20 -9.98 5.87
N PHE A 79 2.19 -11.30 5.94
CA PHE A 79 0.98 -12.13 5.84
C PHE A 79 0.50 -12.64 7.20
N ASP A 80 1.24 -12.35 8.26
CA ASP A 80 0.83 -12.72 9.60
C ASP A 80 -0.30 -11.79 10.08
N TYR A 81 -1.19 -12.32 10.92
CA TYR A 81 -2.26 -11.53 11.55
C TYR A 81 -1.70 -10.63 12.67
N ASP A 82 -0.87 -9.69 12.27
CA ASP A 82 -0.08 -8.81 13.14
C ASP A 82 -0.74 -7.43 13.23
N ARG A 83 -1.86 -7.30 13.91
CA ARG A 83 -2.40 -6.03 14.40
C ARG A 83 -2.33 -4.83 13.43
N GLY A 84 -2.30 -5.11 12.12
CA GLY A 84 -2.34 -4.11 11.04
C GLY A 84 -0.98 -3.68 10.50
N ILE A 85 0.06 -4.47 10.69
CA ILE A 85 1.32 -4.30 9.95
C ILE A 85 1.22 -5.09 8.64
N ASP A 86 1.19 -4.39 7.52
CA ASP A 86 1.02 -4.98 6.19
C ASP A 86 2.36 -5.23 5.49
N GLY A 87 3.44 -4.66 6.01
CA GLY A 87 4.78 -4.87 5.48
C GLY A 87 5.88 -4.42 6.41
N ARG A 88 7.09 -4.89 6.13
CA ARG A 88 8.32 -4.53 6.83
C ARG A 88 9.40 -4.15 5.84
N GLY A 89 10.39 -3.41 6.30
CA GLY A 89 11.55 -3.05 5.51
C GLY A 89 12.64 -2.47 6.37
N ARG A 90 13.56 -1.77 5.71
CA ARG A 90 14.67 -1.09 6.38
C ARG A 90 14.65 0.39 6.04
N SER A 91 14.73 1.22 7.07
CA SER A 91 14.78 2.67 6.93
C SER A 91 16.05 3.11 6.18
N THR A 92 15.86 3.92 5.15
CA THR A 92 16.98 4.52 4.41
C THR A 92 17.63 5.70 5.15
N ILE A 93 17.04 6.12 6.29
CA ILE A 93 17.53 7.24 7.10
C ILE A 93 18.60 6.75 8.09
N ASP A 94 18.33 5.64 8.77
CA ASP A 94 19.15 5.16 9.88
C ASP A 94 19.47 3.66 9.81
N GLY A 95 19.02 2.96 8.76
CA GLY A 95 19.24 1.52 8.55
C GLY A 95 18.44 0.62 9.51
N LYS A 96 17.64 1.18 10.41
CA LYS A 96 16.82 0.42 11.35
C LYS A 96 15.61 -0.21 10.67
N PRO A 97 15.00 -1.25 11.25
CA PRO A 97 13.74 -1.78 10.78
C PRO A 97 12.66 -0.70 10.71
N ASN A 98 11.76 -0.79 9.73
CA ASN A 98 10.53 -0.02 9.68
C ASN A 98 9.33 -0.92 9.39
N VAL A 99 8.15 -0.45 9.77
CA VAL A 99 6.88 -1.12 9.55
C VAL A 99 5.98 -0.26 8.69
N ILE A 100 5.22 -0.90 7.83
CA ILE A 100 4.34 -0.25 6.88
C ILE A 100 2.91 -0.73 7.12
N GLN A 101 1.96 0.22 7.20
CA GLN A 101 0.55 -0.04 7.15
C GLN A 101 -0.07 0.63 5.94
N SER A 102 -0.85 -0.11 5.17
CA SER A 102 -1.70 0.41 4.09
C SER A 102 -3.09 0.72 4.62
N LYS A 103 -3.71 1.78 4.13
CA LYS A 103 -5.10 2.14 4.47
C LYS A 103 -5.84 2.59 3.22
N PHE A 104 -6.71 1.72 2.73
CA PHE A 104 -7.61 2.08 1.65
C PHE A 104 -8.80 2.90 2.17
N LYS A 105 -9.08 4.02 1.51
CA LYS A 105 -10.30 4.83 1.68
C LYS A 105 -10.86 5.14 0.31
N ALA A 106 -12.10 4.77 0.06
CA ALA A 106 -12.79 5.04 -1.21
C ALA A 106 -13.01 6.55 -1.44
N ASP A 107 -13.20 7.32 -0.37
CA ASP A 107 -13.32 8.77 -0.43
C ASP A 107 -11.97 9.46 -0.26
N PRO A 108 -11.41 10.05 -1.34
CA PRO A 108 -10.10 10.69 -1.29
C PRO A 108 -10.07 12.00 -0.46
N THR A 109 -11.24 12.55 -0.13
CA THR A 109 -11.34 13.81 0.62
C THR A 109 -11.28 13.62 2.13
N LYS A 110 -11.36 12.39 2.60
CA LYS A 110 -11.28 12.05 4.03
C LYS A 110 -9.86 12.11 4.57
N TYR A 111 -9.77 12.11 5.87
CA TYR A 111 -8.55 11.89 6.62
C TYR A 111 -8.64 10.57 7.38
N LEU A 112 -7.51 9.95 7.65
CA LEU A 112 -7.41 8.90 8.65
C LEU A 112 -7.52 9.51 10.05
N THR A 113 -8.23 8.82 10.92
CA THR A 113 -8.47 9.20 12.32
C THR A 113 -8.06 8.06 13.25
N ASN A 114 -8.26 8.23 14.56
CA ASN A 114 -7.99 7.14 15.53
C ASN A 114 -8.85 5.89 15.28
N GLU A 115 -10.02 6.03 14.68
CA GLU A 115 -10.88 4.91 14.29
C GLU A 115 -10.23 4.01 13.23
N ASP A 116 -9.21 4.52 12.52
CA ASP A 116 -8.43 3.75 11.55
C ASP A 116 -7.26 2.98 12.17
N ASN A 117 -7.20 2.87 13.49
CA ASN A 117 -6.20 2.14 14.28
C ASN A 117 -4.75 2.63 14.12
N ILE A 118 -4.54 3.91 13.76
CA ILE A 118 -3.21 4.48 13.54
C ILE A 118 -2.33 4.38 14.80
N SER A 119 -2.92 4.69 15.95
CA SER A 119 -2.22 4.64 17.24
C SER A 119 -1.82 3.21 17.64
N ASN A 120 -2.64 2.22 17.26
CA ASN A 120 -2.35 0.82 17.54
C ASN A 120 -1.12 0.33 16.78
N VAL A 121 -1.01 0.67 15.49
CA VAL A 121 0.18 0.31 14.70
C VAL A 121 1.45 0.94 15.24
N ALA A 122 1.40 2.21 15.64
CA ALA A 122 2.54 2.87 16.24
C ALA A 122 2.93 2.26 17.59
N ALA A 123 1.93 1.87 18.41
CA ALA A 123 2.16 1.19 19.69
C ALA A 123 2.73 -0.23 19.47
N ASP A 124 2.17 -0.99 18.56
CA ASP A 124 2.63 -2.35 18.25
C ASP A 124 4.05 -2.36 17.67
N ALA A 125 4.37 -1.41 16.80
CA ALA A 125 5.73 -1.24 16.29
C ALA A 125 6.74 -1.00 17.44
N THR A 126 6.36 -0.22 18.42
CA THR A 126 7.22 0.05 19.59
C THR A 126 7.31 -1.15 20.52
N MET A 127 6.20 -1.80 20.82
CA MET A 127 6.14 -2.87 21.83
C MET A 127 6.64 -4.21 21.33
N ASN A 128 6.32 -4.56 20.08
CA ASN A 128 6.59 -5.89 19.54
C ASN A 128 7.80 -5.91 18.58
N GLU A 129 8.05 -4.82 17.85
CA GLU A 129 9.17 -4.72 16.92
C GLU A 129 10.38 -4.00 17.56
N GLY A 130 10.24 -3.47 18.78
CA GLY A 130 11.30 -2.76 19.48
C GLY A 130 11.72 -1.45 18.81
N LEU A 131 10.83 -0.86 17.99
CA LEU A 131 11.13 0.38 17.28
C LEU A 131 11.05 1.57 18.25
N GLU A 132 12.07 2.41 18.22
CA GLU A 132 12.11 3.62 19.01
C GLU A 132 11.05 4.63 18.53
N TYR A 133 10.48 5.38 19.46
CA TYR A 133 9.44 6.40 19.21
C TYR A 133 9.94 7.61 18.40
N ASN A 134 11.22 7.69 18.10
CA ASN A 134 11.86 8.82 17.44
C ASN A 134 12.37 8.39 16.06
N GLY A 135 11.63 8.68 15.06
CA GLY A 135 12.03 8.44 13.69
C GLY A 135 10.84 8.11 12.79
N LYS A 136 11.10 8.04 11.51
CA LYS A 136 10.10 7.69 10.51
C LYS A 136 10.05 6.17 10.29
N ASN A 137 10.02 5.42 11.39
CA ASN A 137 10.08 3.97 11.34
C ASN A 137 8.68 3.32 11.24
N VAL A 138 7.63 4.11 11.44
CA VAL A 138 6.25 3.71 11.19
C VAL A 138 5.74 4.48 9.99
N ILE A 139 5.40 3.76 8.92
CA ILE A 139 4.93 4.34 7.67
C ILE A 139 3.48 3.96 7.47
N ILE A 140 2.62 4.95 7.30
CA ILE A 140 1.23 4.76 6.88
C ILE A 140 1.11 5.24 5.44
N ILE A 141 0.65 4.37 4.54
CA ILE A 141 0.37 4.75 3.16
C ILE A 141 -1.13 4.64 2.89
N THR A 142 -1.71 5.66 2.26
CA THR A 142 -3.16 5.73 2.13
C THR A 142 -3.64 6.37 0.83
N THR A 143 -4.84 5.98 0.42
CA THR A 143 -5.56 6.52 -0.75
C THR A 143 -6.31 7.82 -0.47
N CYS A 144 -6.21 8.39 0.73
CA CYS A 144 -6.90 9.62 1.14
C CYS A 144 -5.91 10.77 1.44
N LYS A 145 -6.40 11.85 2.05
CA LYS A 145 -5.59 13.05 2.38
C LYS A 145 -4.44 12.80 3.36
N GLY A 146 -4.41 11.63 4.00
CA GLY A 146 -3.43 11.30 5.03
C GLY A 146 -4.03 11.30 6.43
N VAL A 147 -3.17 11.33 7.45
CA VAL A 147 -3.59 11.38 8.86
C VAL A 147 -4.11 12.78 9.20
N HIS A 148 -5.24 12.84 9.89
CA HIS A 148 -5.79 14.11 10.35
C HIS A 148 -4.82 14.81 11.32
N PRO A 149 -4.57 16.13 11.18
CA PRO A 149 -3.56 16.84 12.00
C PRO A 149 -3.71 16.66 13.52
N LYS A 150 -4.95 16.50 14.01
CA LYS A 150 -5.22 16.24 15.44
C LYS A 150 -4.76 14.85 15.93
N HIS A 151 -4.52 13.92 14.99
CA HIS A 151 -4.12 12.54 15.24
C HIS A 151 -2.72 12.24 14.71
N ALA A 152 -2.03 13.26 14.19
CA ALA A 152 -0.67 13.12 13.70
C ALA A 152 0.28 12.80 14.86
N MET A 153 1.13 11.80 14.64
CA MET A 153 2.13 11.36 15.61
C MET A 153 3.52 11.64 15.05
N ALA A 154 4.44 12.10 15.90
CA ALA A 154 5.78 12.52 15.46
C ALA A 154 6.61 11.37 14.86
N ASN A 155 6.36 10.15 15.30
CA ASN A 155 7.05 8.93 14.84
C ASN A 155 6.38 8.26 13.61
N VAL A 156 5.25 8.80 13.14
CA VAL A 156 4.53 8.26 11.97
C VAL A 156 4.80 9.11 10.76
N HIS A 157 5.35 8.49 9.71
CA HIS A 157 5.43 9.08 8.39
C HIS A 157 4.21 8.66 7.57
N CYS A 158 3.44 9.63 7.09
CA CYS A 158 2.26 9.35 6.27
C CYS A 158 2.53 9.67 4.80
N ILE A 159 2.39 8.66 3.94
CA ILE A 159 2.40 8.81 2.48
C ILE A 159 0.93 8.87 2.02
N ASN A 160 0.49 10.04 1.62
CA ASN A 160 -0.89 10.26 1.20
C ASN A 160 -1.08 10.06 -0.32
N ARG A 161 -2.35 10.09 -0.76
CA ARG A 161 -2.73 9.93 -2.17
C ARG A 161 -1.97 10.86 -3.12
N ASP A 162 -1.81 12.14 -2.77
CA ASP A 162 -1.15 13.11 -3.66
C ASP A 162 0.34 12.83 -3.81
N GLN A 163 0.98 12.29 -2.78
CA GLN A 163 2.38 11.89 -2.83
C GLN A 163 2.57 10.64 -3.69
N ILE A 164 1.66 9.66 -3.59
CA ILE A 164 1.66 8.49 -4.49
C ILE A 164 1.44 8.94 -5.93
N LYS A 165 0.42 9.77 -6.19
CA LYS A 165 0.12 10.28 -7.54
C LYS A 165 1.32 10.94 -8.20
N ARG A 166 2.03 11.81 -7.48
CA ARG A 166 3.22 12.49 -8.00
C ARG A 166 4.32 11.54 -8.49
N ARG A 167 4.33 10.29 -8.03
CA ARG A 167 5.31 9.28 -8.42
C ARG A 167 4.83 8.39 -9.55
N VAL A 168 3.53 8.06 -9.56
CA VAL A 168 3.01 7.04 -10.48
C VAL A 168 2.20 7.60 -11.64
N ASP A 169 1.55 8.77 -11.50
CA ASP A 169 0.76 9.36 -12.59
C ASP A 169 1.65 9.66 -13.80
N ASN A 170 1.26 9.13 -14.95
CA ASN A 170 1.98 9.19 -16.21
C ASN A 170 3.41 8.59 -16.19
N ASN A 171 3.75 7.83 -15.16
CA ASN A 171 4.97 7.03 -15.13
C ASN A 171 4.75 5.72 -15.89
N VAL A 172 4.93 5.80 -17.22
CA VAL A 172 4.68 4.65 -18.11
C VAL A 172 5.50 3.43 -17.70
N VAL A 173 6.77 3.63 -17.32
CA VAL A 173 7.65 2.54 -16.89
C VAL A 173 7.09 1.81 -15.67
N PHE A 174 6.58 2.55 -14.67
CA PHE A 174 5.96 1.97 -13.49
C PHE A 174 4.76 1.07 -13.86
N TRP A 175 3.86 1.56 -14.68
CA TRP A 175 2.62 0.83 -15.02
C TRP A 175 2.85 -0.34 -15.97
N GLU A 176 3.77 -0.21 -16.93
CA GLU A 176 4.12 -1.30 -17.84
C GLU A 176 4.88 -2.43 -17.13
N ASP A 177 5.79 -2.09 -16.22
CA ASP A 177 6.50 -3.09 -15.42
C ASP A 177 5.53 -3.84 -14.50
N LEU A 178 4.61 -3.12 -13.83
CA LEU A 178 3.55 -3.75 -13.03
C LEU A 178 2.72 -4.73 -13.88
N ARG A 179 2.27 -4.31 -15.06
CA ARG A 179 1.50 -5.15 -15.98
C ARG A 179 2.27 -6.41 -16.37
N SER A 180 3.54 -6.26 -16.72
CA SER A 180 4.40 -7.36 -17.14
C SER A 180 4.57 -8.41 -16.05
N ILE A 181 4.94 -7.96 -14.85
CA ILE A 181 5.15 -8.83 -13.69
C ILE A 181 3.89 -9.64 -13.37
N VAL A 182 2.72 -8.98 -13.38
CA VAL A 182 1.47 -9.67 -13.01
C VAL A 182 1.06 -10.67 -14.07
N LYS A 183 1.18 -10.32 -15.35
CA LYS A 183 0.88 -11.27 -16.43
C LYS A 183 1.80 -12.49 -16.41
N GLU A 184 3.10 -12.29 -16.12
CA GLU A 184 4.02 -13.40 -15.94
C GLU A 184 3.56 -14.31 -14.77
N GLN A 185 3.17 -13.74 -13.64
CA GLN A 185 2.69 -14.51 -12.48
C GLN A 185 1.37 -15.26 -12.76
N ILE A 186 0.47 -14.69 -13.55
CA ILE A 186 -0.77 -15.38 -13.95
C ILE A 186 -0.43 -16.57 -14.84
N ASN A 187 0.45 -16.39 -15.82
CA ASN A 187 0.84 -17.43 -16.76
C ASN A 187 1.65 -18.58 -16.10
N GLU A 188 2.40 -18.30 -15.03
CA GLU A 188 3.12 -19.32 -14.26
C GLU A 188 2.17 -20.26 -13.46
N LYS A 189 0.91 -19.87 -13.27
CA LYS A 189 -0.09 -20.66 -12.51
C LYS A 189 -0.96 -21.56 -13.40
N VAL A 190 -0.89 -21.40 -14.69
CA VAL A 190 -1.61 -22.21 -15.70
C VAL A 190 -0.70 -23.32 -16.21
#